data_eaea8c116d7a1f63d66d121ad615c8b9
#
_entry.id   eaea8c116d7a1f63d66d121ad615c8b9
#
_cell.length_a   1.000
_cell.length_b   1.000
_cell.length_c   1.000
_cell.angle_alpha   90.00
_cell.angle_beta   90.00
_cell.angle_gamma   90.00
#
_symmetry.space_group_name_H-M   'P 1'
#
loop_
_entity.id
_entity.type
_entity.pdbx_description
1 polymer ?
#
loop_
_entity_poly.entity_id
_entity_poly.type
_entity_poly.pdbx_seq_one_letter_code
_entity_poly.pdbx_strand_id
1 'polypeptide(L)'
;MASIRSCTPAILLGLLATLGDAAGLLVSHYNGNLYSLSFIQDGNTGQLAVKQTLKAGGGMPSWLTLDSDTGSLWVTDESTYGSPVLTQLQVGSDGTMKVTGTSKSNGGEVHSSLYGGSNGKGFIAAAEYDPSSISSWKLPITGNTQAVQKLTYTMSGRGPVASRQDKPHPHSTFTDPTGKYLLAPDLGADLIRIFAIEASSGKLTACTAAKTGGGDGPRHGAFWIPRAGSIDGTMLYIVNELGNSVSAWTVSYPSGGCLTLAKTQTVSTYPTGKSAPNGSKAAEVHVAGNFVYAVNRNDKSFGSTSDSVATYSITLETGAITFVEATNAYTYYPRTFQINKAGDLVAFGGQTSSTVAIVQRNTTTGRLGPQIANLLVGTRGGAGNEDGLSAVIWNE
;
A
#
# COMPACT_ATOMS: atom_id res chain seq x y z
N MET A 1 1.55 46.31 68.68
CA MET A 1 2.21 45.11 68.15
C MET A 1 1.37 44.54 67.01
N ALA A 2 1.75 44.82 65.80
CA ALA A 2 1.00 44.35 64.60
C ALA A 2 1.74 43.13 64.02
N SER A 3 1.03 42.01 63.92
CA SER A 3 1.51 40.76 63.40
C SER A 3 1.44 40.76 61.88
N ILE A 4 2.56 40.70 61.21
CA ILE A 4 2.68 40.59 59.76
C ILE A 4 2.54 39.08 59.40
N ARG A 5 1.42 38.74 58.71
CA ARG A 5 1.29 37.39 58.13
C ARG A 5 1.98 37.38 56.76
N SER A 6 2.99 36.50 56.64
CA SER A 6 3.71 36.17 55.42
C SER A 6 2.80 35.32 54.53
N CYS A 7 2.45 35.80 53.34
CA CYS A 7 1.86 34.98 52.27
C CYS A 7 2.98 34.44 51.38
N THR A 8 3.15 33.12 51.43
CA THR A 8 4.04 32.41 50.49
C THR A 8 3.26 32.18 49.16
N PRO A 9 3.79 32.56 47.99
CA PRO A 9 3.15 32.23 46.73
C PRO A 9 3.36 30.76 46.37
N ALA A 10 2.25 30.03 46.16
CA ALA A 10 2.30 28.69 45.61
C ALA A 10 2.70 28.79 44.13
N ILE A 11 3.89 28.28 43.81
CA ILE A 11 4.31 28.12 42.38
C ILE A 11 3.55 26.92 41.83
N LEU A 12 2.60 27.20 40.95
CA LEU A 12 1.90 26.19 40.15
C LEU A 12 2.90 25.75 39.06
N LEU A 13 3.63 24.66 39.26
CA LEU A 13 4.37 23.98 38.19
C LEU A 13 3.34 23.36 37.24
N GLY A 14 3.06 24.06 36.15
CA GLY A 14 2.36 23.46 35.03
C GLY A 14 3.25 22.38 34.40
N LEU A 15 2.86 21.10 34.50
CA LEU A 15 3.40 20.04 33.65
C LEU A 15 3.08 20.45 32.20
N LEU A 16 4.08 20.97 31.49
CA LEU A 16 4.09 20.95 30.02
C LEU A 16 4.28 19.48 29.63
N ALA A 17 3.17 18.76 29.42
CA ALA A 17 3.20 17.54 28.67
C ALA A 17 3.77 17.91 27.29
N THR A 18 4.94 17.38 26.95
CA THR A 18 5.44 17.41 25.57
C THR A 18 4.43 16.62 24.75
N LEU A 19 3.56 17.34 24.02
CA LEU A 19 2.73 16.74 23.01
C LEU A 19 3.67 16.04 22.05
N GLY A 20 3.57 14.72 21.96
CA GLY A 20 4.33 13.95 20.98
C GLY A 20 4.06 14.53 19.59
N ASP A 21 5.06 14.41 18.69
CA ASP A 21 4.91 14.89 17.32
C ASP A 21 3.64 14.30 16.69
N ALA A 22 2.77 15.18 16.20
CA ALA A 22 1.52 14.76 15.58
C ALA A 22 1.82 14.25 14.18
N ALA A 23 1.74 12.94 13.97
CA ALA A 23 1.79 12.34 12.65
C ALA A 23 0.43 12.46 11.94
N GLY A 24 0.45 12.58 10.61
CA GLY A 24 -0.75 12.60 9.78
C GLY A 24 -0.96 11.27 9.07
N LEU A 25 -2.22 10.94 8.78
CA LEU A 25 -2.56 9.86 7.85
C LEU A 25 -3.56 10.35 6.81
N LEU A 26 -3.51 9.77 5.65
CA LEU A 26 -4.46 9.97 4.56
C LEU A 26 -5.19 8.65 4.32
N VAL A 27 -6.50 8.74 4.12
CA VAL A 27 -7.36 7.57 3.93
C VAL A 27 -8.27 7.81 2.75
N SER A 28 -8.40 6.82 1.86
CA SER A 28 -9.45 6.79 0.84
C SER A 28 -10.56 5.80 1.22
N HIS A 29 -11.77 6.07 0.72
CA HIS A 29 -12.93 5.27 1.03
C HIS A 29 -13.85 5.17 -0.19
N TYR A 30 -14.38 3.99 -0.48
CA TYR A 30 -15.23 3.73 -1.64
C TYR A 30 -16.57 4.50 -1.66
N ASN A 31 -16.88 5.26 -0.60
CA ASN A 31 -18.02 6.20 -0.63
C ASN A 31 -17.72 7.52 -1.36
N GLY A 32 -16.56 7.64 -2.00
CA GLY A 32 -16.11 8.83 -2.73
C GLY A 32 -15.49 9.91 -1.85
N ASN A 33 -15.09 9.60 -0.63
CA ASN A 33 -14.42 10.52 0.27
C ASN A 33 -12.97 10.17 0.51
N LEU A 34 -12.18 11.20 0.73
CA LEU A 34 -10.85 11.16 1.31
C LEU A 34 -10.90 11.72 2.72
N TYR A 35 -10.11 11.17 3.61
CA TYR A 35 -9.99 11.64 4.99
C TYR A 35 -8.54 11.94 5.31
N SER A 36 -8.30 13.03 6.00
CA SER A 36 -7.03 13.31 6.68
C SER A 36 -7.23 13.08 8.17
N LEU A 37 -6.31 12.36 8.78
CA LEU A 37 -6.34 12.06 10.20
C LEU A 37 -5.13 12.66 10.89
N SER A 38 -5.30 13.07 12.16
CA SER A 38 -4.18 13.30 13.08
C SER A 38 -3.99 12.06 13.95
N PHE A 39 -2.75 11.74 14.24
CA PHE A 39 -2.35 10.75 15.21
C PHE A 39 -1.41 11.41 16.24
N ILE A 40 -1.74 11.28 17.51
CA ILE A 40 -0.91 11.75 18.62
C ILE A 40 -0.61 10.54 19.49
N GLN A 41 0.67 10.27 19.72
CA GLN A 41 1.10 9.19 20.60
C GLN A 41 1.45 9.73 21.99
N ASP A 42 1.02 9.01 23.02
CA ASP A 42 1.38 9.23 24.42
C ASP A 42 1.81 7.89 25.03
N GLY A 43 3.11 7.70 25.09
CA GLY A 43 3.70 6.43 25.54
C GLY A 43 3.23 5.23 24.70
N ASN A 44 2.56 4.29 25.36
CA ASN A 44 2.01 3.08 24.73
C ASN A 44 0.55 3.22 24.26
N THR A 45 0.00 4.43 24.24
CA THR A 45 -1.33 4.74 23.76
C THR A 45 -1.27 5.79 22.68
N GLY A 46 -2.32 5.90 21.87
CA GLY A 46 -2.42 6.91 20.82
C GLY A 46 -3.87 7.32 20.60
N GLN A 47 -4.03 8.48 20.01
CA GLN A 47 -5.32 9.04 19.64
C GLN A 47 -5.33 9.33 18.15
N LEU A 48 -6.37 8.87 17.47
CA LEU A 48 -6.68 9.18 16.07
C LEU A 48 -7.91 10.09 16.03
N ALA A 49 -7.86 11.13 15.19
CA ALA A 49 -9.04 11.97 14.95
C ALA A 49 -9.10 12.38 13.47
N VAL A 50 -10.31 12.46 12.91
CA VAL A 50 -10.54 13.01 11.57
C VAL A 50 -10.35 14.51 11.63
N LYS A 51 -9.44 15.04 10.80
CA LYS A 51 -9.19 16.48 10.62
C LYS A 51 -9.99 17.06 9.47
N GLN A 52 -10.04 16.32 8.36
CA GLN A 52 -10.77 16.75 7.16
C GLN A 52 -11.46 15.55 6.50
N THR A 53 -12.65 15.79 5.97
CA THR A 53 -13.33 14.93 5.01
C THR A 53 -13.49 15.71 3.71
N LEU A 54 -13.05 15.14 2.60
CA LEU A 54 -13.09 15.79 1.28
C LEU A 54 -13.72 14.83 0.27
N LYS A 55 -14.79 15.25 -0.40
CA LYS A 55 -15.37 14.51 -1.53
C LYS A 55 -14.46 14.71 -2.75
N ALA A 56 -13.63 13.72 -3.06
CA ALA A 56 -12.68 13.76 -4.17
C ALA A 56 -12.19 12.33 -4.52
N GLY A 57 -11.53 12.19 -5.69
CA GLY A 57 -10.97 10.92 -6.13
C GLY A 57 -11.97 10.05 -6.90
N GLY A 58 -13.04 10.64 -7.43
CA GLY A 58 -14.05 9.95 -8.23
C GLY A 58 -15.13 9.25 -7.42
N GLY A 59 -15.77 8.26 -8.02
CA GLY A 59 -16.87 7.51 -7.41
C GLY A 59 -16.39 6.49 -6.38
N MET A 60 -15.24 5.85 -6.64
CA MET A 60 -14.66 4.79 -5.80
C MET A 60 -13.15 5.01 -5.61
N PRO A 61 -12.71 6.01 -4.81
CA PRO A 61 -11.30 6.22 -4.52
C PRO A 61 -10.69 4.94 -3.96
N SER A 62 -9.67 4.39 -4.63
CA SER A 62 -9.16 3.05 -4.34
C SER A 62 -7.72 3.03 -3.82
N TRP A 63 -6.88 3.95 -4.32
CA TRP A 63 -5.47 4.01 -3.98
C TRP A 63 -4.96 5.43 -3.82
N LEU A 64 -3.93 5.59 -2.99
CA LEU A 64 -3.28 6.85 -2.66
C LEU A 64 -1.78 6.75 -3.00
N THR A 65 -1.28 7.64 -3.87
CA THR A 65 0.14 7.77 -4.19
C THR A 65 0.61 9.15 -3.77
N LEU A 66 1.43 9.24 -2.74
CA LEU A 66 1.95 10.49 -2.16
C LEU A 66 3.40 10.70 -2.59
N ASP A 67 3.72 11.90 -3.08
CA ASP A 67 5.06 12.44 -3.11
C ASP A 67 5.25 13.34 -1.88
N SER A 68 5.85 12.81 -0.83
CA SER A 68 6.05 13.53 0.43
C SER A 68 6.99 14.73 0.30
N ASP A 69 7.88 14.75 -0.70
CA ASP A 69 8.80 15.87 -0.92
C ASP A 69 8.05 17.14 -1.36
N THR A 70 6.95 16.96 -2.11
CA THR A 70 6.15 18.07 -2.64
C THR A 70 4.77 18.20 -1.99
N GLY A 71 4.33 17.20 -1.24
CA GLY A 71 2.97 17.06 -0.73
C GLY A 71 1.94 16.81 -1.83
N SER A 72 2.37 16.38 -3.02
CA SER A 72 1.44 16.02 -4.10
C SER A 72 0.89 14.62 -3.88
N LEU A 73 -0.43 14.49 -3.93
CA LEU A 73 -1.17 13.23 -3.75
C LEU A 73 -1.97 12.92 -5.01
N TRP A 74 -1.88 11.70 -5.50
CA TRP A 74 -2.73 11.19 -6.59
C TRP A 74 -3.64 10.10 -6.06
N VAL A 75 -4.90 10.15 -6.54
CA VAL A 75 -5.97 9.23 -6.13
C VAL A 75 -6.55 8.58 -7.36
N THR A 76 -6.58 7.26 -7.38
CA THR A 76 -7.18 6.44 -8.44
C THR A 76 -8.65 6.15 -8.16
N ASP A 77 -9.45 5.92 -9.22
CA ASP A 77 -10.88 5.65 -9.17
C ASP A 77 -11.18 4.24 -9.72
N GLU A 78 -11.58 3.33 -8.85
CA GLU A 78 -11.90 1.94 -9.21
C GLU A 78 -13.28 1.79 -9.85
N SER A 79 -14.08 2.86 -9.93
CA SER A 79 -15.39 2.79 -10.58
C SER A 79 -15.24 2.42 -12.06
N THR A 80 -16.08 1.49 -12.53
CA THR A 80 -16.13 1.05 -13.94
C THR A 80 -17.31 1.67 -14.70
N TYR A 81 -18.04 2.55 -14.05
CA TYR A 81 -19.22 3.24 -14.60
C TYR A 81 -19.16 4.75 -14.26
N GLY A 82 -19.95 5.53 -14.96
CA GLY A 82 -19.95 6.98 -14.79
C GLY A 82 -18.80 7.65 -15.53
N SER A 83 -18.07 8.51 -14.84
CA SER A 83 -16.92 9.25 -15.37
C SER A 83 -15.74 9.11 -14.43
N PRO A 84 -15.04 7.98 -14.48
CA PRO A 84 -13.88 7.74 -13.61
C PRO A 84 -12.78 8.77 -13.86
N VAL A 85 -12.03 9.09 -12.82
CA VAL A 85 -11.01 10.14 -12.84
C VAL A 85 -9.75 9.74 -12.08
N LEU A 86 -8.61 10.22 -12.59
CA LEU A 86 -7.38 10.33 -11.81
C LEU A 86 -7.33 11.73 -11.20
N THR A 87 -7.27 11.85 -9.89
CA THR A 87 -7.32 13.13 -9.18
C THR A 87 -5.96 13.46 -8.56
N GLN A 88 -5.48 14.68 -8.76
CA GLN A 88 -4.30 15.21 -8.07
C GLN A 88 -4.73 16.22 -7.01
N LEU A 89 -4.11 16.12 -5.83
CA LEU A 89 -4.31 17.03 -4.71
C LEU A 89 -2.97 17.57 -4.22
N GLN A 90 -3.03 18.69 -3.51
CA GLN A 90 -1.98 19.18 -2.65
C GLN A 90 -2.36 18.86 -1.20
N VAL A 91 -1.43 18.27 -0.46
CA VAL A 91 -1.56 18.00 0.97
C VAL A 91 -0.62 18.93 1.74
N GLY A 92 -1.16 19.65 2.71
CA GLY A 92 -0.38 20.49 3.61
C GLY A 92 0.29 19.67 4.72
N SER A 93 1.28 20.24 5.36
CA SER A 93 1.93 19.64 6.55
C SER A 93 0.95 19.43 7.70
N ASP A 94 -0.12 20.22 7.76
CA ASP A 94 -1.21 20.08 8.72
C ASP A 94 -2.24 19.01 8.33
N GLY A 95 -2.05 18.35 7.18
CA GLY A 95 -2.95 17.35 6.64
C GLY A 95 -4.14 17.90 5.83
N THR A 96 -4.22 19.22 5.61
CA THR A 96 -5.26 19.77 4.73
C THR A 96 -5.05 19.31 3.29
N MET A 97 -6.14 18.89 2.64
CA MET A 97 -6.15 18.41 1.25
C MET A 97 -6.91 19.40 0.36
N LYS A 98 -6.34 19.71 -0.81
CA LYS A 98 -6.98 20.53 -1.83
C LYS A 98 -6.78 19.91 -3.21
N VAL A 99 -7.86 19.72 -3.97
CA VAL A 99 -7.78 19.25 -5.36
C VAL A 99 -7.08 20.31 -6.21
N THR A 100 -6.07 19.90 -6.98
CA THR A 100 -5.30 20.76 -7.89
C THR A 100 -5.55 20.41 -9.35
N GLY A 101 -5.99 19.18 -9.64
CA GLY A 101 -6.31 18.74 -11.00
C GLY A 101 -7.04 17.41 -11.03
N THR A 102 -7.76 17.19 -12.12
CA THR A 102 -8.39 15.90 -12.44
C THR A 102 -8.23 15.62 -13.93
N SER A 103 -8.08 14.35 -14.27
CA SER A 103 -8.07 13.86 -15.64
C SER A 103 -9.07 12.72 -15.77
N LYS A 104 -9.67 12.57 -16.95
CA LYS A 104 -10.43 11.35 -17.24
C LYS A 104 -9.52 10.14 -17.15
N SER A 105 -10.04 9.05 -16.61
CA SER A 105 -9.39 7.76 -16.58
C SER A 105 -10.26 6.67 -17.20
N ASN A 106 -9.77 5.44 -17.25
CA ASN A 106 -10.55 4.33 -17.80
C ASN A 106 -11.45 3.64 -16.78
N GLY A 107 -11.26 3.97 -15.48
CA GLY A 107 -11.88 3.27 -14.36
C GLY A 107 -11.22 1.93 -14.04
N GLY A 108 -11.63 1.35 -12.93
CA GLY A 108 -11.05 0.09 -12.46
C GLY A 108 -9.60 0.21 -11.99
N GLU A 109 -9.11 1.43 -11.73
CA GLU A 109 -7.76 1.66 -11.22
C GLU A 109 -7.66 1.25 -9.75
N VAL A 110 -6.96 0.17 -9.47
CA VAL A 110 -6.80 -0.39 -8.12
C VAL A 110 -5.50 0.00 -7.43
N HIS A 111 -4.53 0.53 -8.18
CA HIS A 111 -3.20 0.93 -7.68
C HIS A 111 -2.53 1.88 -8.65
N SER A 112 -1.66 2.77 -8.14
CA SER A 112 -0.77 3.60 -8.97
C SER A 112 0.59 3.83 -8.33
N SER A 113 1.56 4.20 -9.18
CA SER A 113 2.92 4.56 -8.74
C SER A 113 3.53 5.62 -9.63
N LEU A 114 4.40 6.44 -9.04
CA LEU A 114 5.22 7.40 -9.76
C LEU A 114 6.37 6.70 -10.50
N TYR A 115 6.78 7.24 -11.65
CA TYR A 115 7.90 6.74 -12.41
C TYR A 115 8.44 7.77 -13.41
N GLY A 116 9.61 7.49 -13.99
CA GLY A 116 10.19 8.29 -15.07
C GLY A 116 10.44 9.76 -14.73
N GLY A 117 10.72 10.57 -15.75
CA GLY A 117 11.22 11.94 -15.53
C GLY A 117 12.65 11.96 -15.01
N SER A 118 13.17 13.15 -14.75
CA SER A 118 14.55 13.32 -14.26
C SER A 118 14.75 12.87 -12.81
N ASN A 119 13.67 12.83 -12.04
CA ASN A 119 13.67 12.50 -10.61
C ASN A 119 12.87 11.24 -10.25
N GLY A 120 12.46 10.44 -11.26
CA GLY A 120 11.62 9.25 -11.04
C GLY A 120 10.15 9.55 -10.75
N LYS A 121 9.70 10.81 -10.87
CA LYS A 121 8.36 11.29 -10.52
C LYS A 121 7.69 12.13 -11.62
N GLY A 122 8.13 11.98 -12.87
CA GLY A 122 7.60 12.74 -14.02
C GLY A 122 6.27 12.21 -14.57
N PHE A 123 5.92 10.99 -14.21
CA PHE A 123 4.73 10.29 -14.69
C PHE A 123 4.12 9.46 -13.57
N ILE A 124 2.84 9.08 -13.75
CA ILE A 124 2.13 8.13 -12.90
C ILE A 124 1.56 7.01 -13.78
N ALA A 125 1.73 5.76 -13.34
CA ALA A 125 1.12 4.59 -13.97
C ALA A 125 0.05 4.01 -13.04
N ALA A 126 -1.09 3.58 -13.58
CA ALA A 126 -2.14 2.91 -12.84
C ALA A 126 -2.41 1.51 -13.40
N ALA A 127 -2.65 0.56 -12.50
CA ALA A 127 -3.13 -0.77 -12.81
C ALA A 127 -4.66 -0.75 -12.83
N GLU A 128 -5.24 -1.14 -13.95
CA GLU A 128 -6.68 -1.15 -14.22
C GLU A 128 -7.17 -2.61 -14.22
N TYR A 129 -7.80 -3.02 -13.11
CA TYR A 129 -8.16 -4.42 -12.84
C TYR A 129 -9.20 -4.94 -13.84
N ASP A 130 -10.39 -4.31 -13.88
CA ASP A 130 -11.47 -4.73 -14.76
C ASP A 130 -11.21 -4.45 -16.24
N PRO A 131 -10.63 -3.31 -16.63
CA PRO A 131 -10.26 -3.06 -18.02
C PRO A 131 -9.13 -3.93 -18.55
N SER A 132 -8.46 -4.73 -17.71
CA SER A 132 -7.31 -5.56 -18.09
C SER A 132 -6.18 -4.73 -18.74
N SER A 133 -5.86 -3.58 -18.15
CA SER A 133 -4.91 -2.64 -18.76
C SER A 133 -4.02 -1.94 -17.73
N ILE A 134 -3.01 -1.26 -18.24
CA ILE A 134 -2.17 -0.32 -17.52
C ILE A 134 -2.18 0.97 -18.32
N SER A 135 -2.53 2.08 -17.68
CA SER A 135 -2.46 3.41 -18.27
C SER A 135 -1.45 4.29 -17.53
N SER A 136 -0.94 5.28 -18.23
CA SER A 136 0.01 6.23 -17.64
C SER A 136 -0.27 7.67 -18.09
N TRP A 137 0.07 8.62 -17.21
CA TRP A 137 -0.12 10.06 -17.45
C TRP A 137 1.14 10.83 -17.11
N LYS A 138 1.37 11.91 -17.84
CA LYS A 138 2.42 12.88 -17.51
C LYS A 138 1.93 13.79 -16.38
N LEU A 139 2.82 14.11 -15.45
CA LEU A 139 2.54 15.01 -14.33
C LEU A 139 2.98 16.46 -14.63
N PRO A 140 2.32 17.46 -14.05
CA PRO A 140 1.14 17.38 -13.19
C PRO A 140 -0.16 17.07 -13.96
N ILE A 141 -1.16 16.54 -13.24
CA ILE A 141 -2.49 16.30 -13.80
C ILE A 141 -3.26 17.64 -13.90
N THR A 142 -3.86 17.86 -15.06
CA THR A 142 -4.75 19.00 -15.34
C THR A 142 -6.02 18.49 -16.03
N GLY A 143 -7.04 19.33 -16.16
CA GLY A 143 -8.29 18.94 -16.82
C GLY A 143 -8.14 18.51 -18.30
N ASN A 144 -7.03 18.84 -18.93
CA ASN A 144 -6.72 18.49 -20.32
C ASN A 144 -5.68 17.36 -20.44
N THR A 145 -5.18 16.84 -19.32
CA THR A 145 -4.18 15.76 -19.35
C THR A 145 -4.81 14.50 -19.95
N GLN A 146 -4.13 13.92 -20.93
CA GLN A 146 -4.51 12.65 -21.54
C GLN A 146 -3.55 11.57 -21.14
N ALA A 147 -3.97 10.31 -21.18
CA ALA A 147 -3.06 9.19 -20.97
C ALA A 147 -1.94 9.23 -22.03
N VAL A 148 -0.71 9.10 -21.59
CA VAL A 148 0.48 8.98 -22.45
C VAL A 148 0.44 7.63 -23.18
N GLN A 149 0.01 6.60 -22.46
CA GLN A 149 -0.04 5.24 -22.97
C GLN A 149 -1.14 4.45 -22.26
N LYS A 150 -1.77 3.53 -23.00
CA LYS A 150 -2.65 2.47 -22.48
C LYS A 150 -2.19 1.14 -23.06
N LEU A 151 -1.89 0.19 -22.19
CA LEU A 151 -1.47 -1.17 -22.53
C LEU A 151 -2.58 -2.13 -22.11
N THR A 152 -3.30 -2.70 -23.08
CA THR A 152 -4.40 -3.64 -22.83
C THR A 152 -3.95 -5.08 -23.06
N TYR A 153 -4.42 -5.99 -22.22
CA TYR A 153 -4.00 -7.39 -22.21
C TYR A 153 -5.18 -8.33 -22.46
N THR A 154 -4.87 -9.46 -23.07
CA THR A 154 -5.78 -10.59 -23.27
C THR A 154 -5.06 -11.88 -22.89
N MET A 155 -5.81 -12.94 -22.65
CA MET A 155 -5.30 -14.30 -22.48
C MET A 155 -6.21 -15.30 -23.20
N SER A 156 -5.68 -16.44 -23.60
CA SER A 156 -6.38 -17.43 -24.43
C SER A 156 -7.36 -18.31 -23.65
N GLY A 157 -7.34 -18.28 -22.34
CA GLY A 157 -8.20 -19.11 -21.48
C GLY A 157 -8.17 -18.62 -20.04
N ARG A 158 -9.03 -19.16 -19.21
CA ARG A 158 -9.10 -18.84 -17.77
C ARG A 158 -7.97 -19.52 -17.01
N GLY A 159 -7.50 -18.87 -15.94
CA GLY A 159 -6.55 -19.49 -15.00
C GLY A 159 -7.24 -20.49 -14.05
N PRO A 160 -6.44 -21.11 -13.16
CA PRO A 160 -6.94 -22.17 -12.24
C PRO A 160 -8.08 -21.71 -11.32
N VAL A 161 -8.09 -20.44 -10.90
CA VAL A 161 -9.17 -19.83 -10.10
C VAL A 161 -10.11 -19.06 -11.03
N ALA A 162 -10.89 -19.77 -11.81
CA ALA A 162 -11.64 -19.25 -12.97
C ALA A 162 -12.56 -18.06 -12.67
N SER A 163 -13.03 -17.89 -11.42
CA SER A 163 -13.86 -16.74 -11.01
C SER A 163 -13.07 -15.45 -10.79
N ARG A 164 -11.74 -15.55 -10.69
CA ARG A 164 -10.83 -14.42 -10.44
C ARG A 164 -9.73 -14.30 -11.49
N GLN A 165 -9.65 -15.28 -12.38
CA GLN A 165 -8.67 -15.40 -13.46
C GLN A 165 -9.37 -15.68 -14.79
N ASP A 166 -10.52 -15.02 -15.01
CA ASP A 166 -11.31 -15.08 -16.25
C ASP A 166 -10.66 -14.28 -17.40
N LYS A 167 -9.84 -13.29 -17.06
CA LYS A 167 -9.06 -12.43 -17.95
C LYS A 167 -7.85 -11.87 -17.20
N PRO A 168 -6.91 -11.15 -17.85
CA PRO A 168 -5.84 -10.44 -17.15
C PRO A 168 -6.42 -9.40 -16.18
N HIS A 169 -5.81 -9.31 -15.00
CA HIS A 169 -6.16 -8.35 -13.96
C HIS A 169 -4.87 -7.75 -13.36
N PRO A 170 -4.22 -6.79 -14.05
CA PRO A 170 -3.13 -6.04 -13.44
C PRO A 170 -3.59 -5.42 -12.12
N HIS A 171 -2.87 -5.68 -11.02
CA HIS A 171 -3.36 -5.25 -9.70
C HIS A 171 -2.50 -4.18 -9.05
N SER A 172 -1.25 -4.06 -9.44
CA SER A 172 -0.39 -2.96 -8.96
C SER A 172 0.63 -2.55 -10.02
N THR A 173 1.22 -1.39 -9.83
CA THR A 173 2.41 -0.92 -10.55
C THR A 173 3.41 -0.39 -9.55
N PHE A 174 4.71 -0.64 -9.73
CA PHE A 174 5.78 -0.08 -8.92
C PHE A 174 7.09 -0.11 -9.70
N THR A 175 7.99 0.85 -9.40
CA THR A 175 9.31 0.91 -10.04
C THR A 175 10.31 0.04 -9.29
N ASP A 176 11.28 -0.50 -10.02
CA ASP A 176 12.44 -1.14 -9.44
C ASP A 176 13.36 -0.11 -8.75
N PRO A 177 14.27 -0.53 -7.87
CA PRO A 177 15.16 0.40 -7.15
C PRO A 177 16.05 1.28 -8.02
N THR A 178 16.28 0.89 -9.28
CA THR A 178 17.07 1.71 -10.23
C THR A 178 16.23 2.80 -10.91
N GLY A 179 14.89 2.72 -10.82
CA GLY A 179 13.96 3.59 -11.53
C GLY A 179 13.92 3.36 -13.04
N LYS A 180 14.55 2.28 -13.55
CA LYS A 180 14.63 1.97 -14.98
C LYS A 180 13.54 1.04 -15.47
N TYR A 181 12.88 0.34 -14.54
CA TYR A 181 11.84 -0.63 -14.86
C TYR A 181 10.60 -0.40 -14.01
N LEU A 182 9.46 -0.62 -14.64
CA LEU A 182 8.16 -0.68 -13.96
C LEU A 182 7.69 -2.13 -13.98
N LEU A 183 7.25 -2.61 -12.83
CA LEU A 183 6.69 -3.95 -12.67
C LEU A 183 5.19 -3.86 -12.39
N ALA A 184 4.45 -4.84 -12.89
CA ALA A 184 3.01 -4.93 -12.66
C ALA A 184 2.59 -6.40 -12.50
N PRO A 185 2.36 -6.85 -11.25
CA PRO A 185 1.69 -8.11 -10.99
C PRO A 185 0.31 -8.16 -11.62
N ASP A 186 0.03 -9.23 -12.35
CA ASP A 186 -1.23 -9.49 -13.03
C ASP A 186 -1.88 -10.73 -12.40
N LEU A 187 -2.84 -10.49 -11.50
CA LEU A 187 -3.53 -11.50 -10.72
C LEU A 187 -4.26 -12.51 -11.61
N GLY A 188 -4.90 -12.02 -12.67
CA GLY A 188 -5.67 -12.86 -13.57
C GLY A 188 -4.83 -13.75 -14.46
N ALA A 189 -3.64 -13.29 -14.83
CA ALA A 189 -2.75 -13.98 -15.77
C ALA A 189 -1.65 -14.80 -15.11
N ASP A 190 -1.51 -14.76 -13.77
CA ASP A 190 -0.38 -15.36 -13.02
C ASP A 190 0.98 -14.90 -13.55
N LEU A 191 1.13 -13.58 -13.80
CA LEU A 191 2.32 -12.97 -14.34
C LEU A 191 2.80 -11.79 -13.48
N ILE A 192 4.10 -11.54 -13.51
CA ILE A 192 4.69 -10.25 -13.16
C ILE A 192 5.12 -9.61 -14.47
N ARG A 193 4.37 -8.63 -14.96
CA ARG A 193 4.72 -7.87 -16.17
C ARG A 193 5.87 -6.93 -15.87
N ILE A 194 6.78 -6.77 -16.81
CA ILE A 194 8.01 -5.97 -16.68
C ILE A 194 8.07 -5.03 -17.86
N PHE A 195 8.41 -3.76 -17.62
CA PHE A 195 8.54 -2.74 -18.66
C PHE A 195 9.81 -1.94 -18.45
N ALA A 196 10.56 -1.73 -19.52
CA ALA A 196 11.61 -0.74 -19.52
C ALA A 196 11.01 0.68 -19.63
N ILE A 197 11.51 1.60 -18.82
CA ILE A 197 11.06 2.99 -18.74
C ILE A 197 11.95 3.87 -19.62
N GLU A 198 11.36 4.58 -20.58
CA GLU A 198 11.99 5.73 -21.23
C GLU A 198 11.70 6.97 -20.37
N ALA A 199 12.66 7.37 -19.55
CA ALA A 199 12.45 8.39 -18.52
C ALA A 199 11.96 9.74 -19.07
N SER A 200 12.40 10.17 -20.25
CA SER A 200 12.07 11.46 -20.85
C SER A 200 10.63 11.54 -21.37
N SER A 201 10.12 10.48 -21.95
CA SER A 201 8.78 10.41 -22.56
C SER A 201 7.74 9.72 -21.68
N GLY A 202 8.19 8.95 -20.68
CA GLY A 202 7.33 8.08 -19.88
C GLY A 202 6.85 6.82 -20.61
N LYS A 203 7.39 6.54 -21.81
CA LYS A 203 7.03 5.34 -22.57
C LYS A 203 7.46 4.09 -21.83
N LEU A 204 6.55 3.14 -21.72
CA LEU A 204 6.76 1.80 -21.16
C LEU A 204 6.90 0.81 -22.33
N THR A 205 8.05 0.13 -22.41
CA THR A 205 8.31 -0.90 -23.41
C THR A 205 8.33 -2.27 -22.74
N ALA A 206 7.45 -3.17 -23.18
CA ALA A 206 7.31 -4.48 -22.58
C ALA A 206 8.58 -5.33 -22.67
N CYS A 207 8.96 -5.92 -21.56
CA CYS A 207 9.98 -6.95 -21.43
C CYS A 207 9.32 -8.33 -21.28
N THR A 208 10.11 -9.39 -21.21
CA THR A 208 9.57 -10.73 -20.90
C THR A 208 9.02 -10.76 -19.49
N ALA A 209 7.73 -11.07 -19.34
CA ALA A 209 7.09 -11.20 -18.03
C ALA A 209 7.59 -12.47 -17.30
N ALA A 210 7.68 -12.39 -15.98
CA ALA A 210 7.94 -13.55 -15.14
C ALA A 210 6.62 -14.28 -14.81
N LYS A 211 6.64 -15.64 -14.85
CA LYS A 211 5.49 -16.47 -14.54
C LYS A 211 5.51 -16.84 -13.05
N THR A 212 4.38 -16.68 -12.38
CA THR A 212 4.15 -17.21 -11.03
C THR A 212 3.65 -18.65 -11.07
N GLY A 213 3.24 -19.22 -9.95
CA GLY A 213 2.52 -20.50 -9.95
C GLY A 213 1.10 -20.31 -10.46
N GLY A 214 0.54 -21.34 -11.10
CA GLY A 214 -0.87 -21.31 -11.53
C GLY A 214 -1.81 -21.18 -10.34
N GLY A 215 -2.64 -20.15 -10.32
CA GLY A 215 -3.54 -19.84 -9.21
C GLY A 215 -2.90 -19.06 -8.06
N ASP A 216 -1.64 -18.60 -8.19
CA ASP A 216 -1.02 -17.73 -7.20
C ASP A 216 -1.76 -16.37 -7.11
N GLY A 217 -2.15 -15.78 -8.23
CA GLY A 217 -2.80 -14.49 -8.29
C GLY A 217 -1.91 -13.38 -7.69
N PRO A 218 -0.76 -13.05 -8.34
CA PRO A 218 0.16 -12.04 -7.82
C PRO A 218 -0.52 -10.67 -7.77
N ARG A 219 -0.38 -9.96 -6.65
CA ARG A 219 -1.16 -8.76 -6.38
C ARG A 219 -0.31 -7.51 -6.21
N HIS A 220 0.50 -7.45 -5.17
CA HIS A 220 1.42 -6.35 -4.84
C HIS A 220 2.82 -6.88 -4.62
N GLY A 221 3.81 -5.97 -4.63
CA GLY A 221 5.20 -6.34 -4.45
C GLY A 221 6.02 -5.28 -3.73
N ALA A 222 7.08 -5.73 -3.05
CA ALA A 222 8.03 -4.86 -2.36
C ALA A 222 9.45 -5.34 -2.62
N PHE A 223 10.34 -4.41 -2.94
CA PHE A 223 11.76 -4.69 -3.09
C PHE A 223 12.47 -4.65 -1.73
N TRP A 224 13.49 -5.48 -1.61
CA TRP A 224 14.47 -5.44 -0.53
C TRP A 224 15.88 -5.33 -1.11
N ILE A 225 16.66 -4.40 -0.57
CA ILE A 225 18.04 -4.14 -0.95
C ILE A 225 18.92 -4.46 0.25
N PRO A 226 19.80 -5.49 0.18
CA PRO A 226 20.61 -5.91 1.33
C PRO A 226 21.67 -4.88 1.74
N ARG A 227 22.10 -4.02 0.83
CA ARG A 227 23.12 -3.00 1.08
C ARG A 227 22.71 -1.67 0.46
N ALA A 228 22.61 -0.64 1.27
CA ALA A 228 22.36 0.72 0.76
C ALA A 228 23.41 1.11 -0.31
N GLY A 229 22.92 1.69 -1.42
CA GLY A 229 23.77 2.14 -2.53
C GLY A 229 24.24 1.04 -3.50
N SER A 230 23.83 -0.23 -3.30
CA SER A 230 24.09 -1.31 -4.25
C SER A 230 22.77 -1.97 -4.66
N ILE A 231 22.70 -2.42 -5.92
CA ILE A 231 21.59 -3.24 -6.42
C ILE A 231 21.91 -4.74 -6.36
N ASP A 232 23.13 -5.11 -5.96
CA ASP A 232 23.54 -6.51 -5.84
C ASP A 232 22.77 -7.22 -4.74
N GLY A 233 22.24 -8.39 -5.05
CA GLY A 233 21.42 -9.16 -4.12
C GLY A 233 20.01 -8.61 -3.90
N THR A 234 19.56 -7.64 -4.72
CA THR A 234 18.17 -7.16 -4.68
C THR A 234 17.18 -8.31 -4.79
N MET A 235 16.21 -8.32 -3.91
CA MET A 235 15.08 -9.25 -3.92
C MET A 235 13.78 -8.52 -4.15
N LEU A 236 12.83 -9.24 -4.77
CA LEU A 236 11.44 -8.82 -4.89
C LEU A 236 10.55 -9.83 -4.16
N TYR A 237 9.69 -9.34 -3.28
CA TYR A 237 8.66 -10.15 -2.62
C TYR A 237 7.31 -9.79 -3.20
N ILE A 238 6.58 -10.79 -3.69
CA ILE A 238 5.23 -10.64 -4.25
C ILE A 238 4.24 -11.35 -3.35
N VAL A 239 3.21 -10.64 -2.91
CA VAL A 239 2.06 -11.26 -2.25
C VAL A 239 1.13 -11.85 -3.30
N ASN A 240 0.78 -13.12 -3.10
CA ASN A 240 -0.10 -13.89 -3.99
C ASN A 240 -1.49 -13.96 -3.33
N GLU A 241 -2.45 -13.21 -3.87
CA GLU A 241 -3.79 -13.08 -3.28
C GLU A 241 -4.52 -14.41 -3.20
N LEU A 242 -4.52 -15.16 -4.31
CA LEU A 242 -5.29 -16.40 -4.44
C LEU A 242 -4.55 -17.57 -3.80
N GLY A 243 -3.20 -17.53 -3.83
CA GLY A 243 -2.34 -18.53 -3.22
C GLY A 243 -2.13 -18.34 -1.71
N ASN A 244 -2.59 -17.23 -1.09
CA ASN A 244 -2.36 -16.91 0.32
C ASN A 244 -0.90 -17.10 0.72
N SER A 245 0.01 -16.51 -0.04
CA SER A 245 1.45 -16.73 0.10
C SER A 245 2.25 -15.48 -0.28
N VAL A 246 3.54 -15.47 0.08
CA VAL A 246 4.53 -14.53 -0.43
C VAL A 246 5.56 -15.32 -1.22
N SER A 247 5.82 -14.92 -2.47
CA SER A 247 6.90 -15.46 -3.28
C SER A 247 8.11 -14.53 -3.29
N ALA A 248 9.32 -15.12 -3.15
CA ALA A 248 10.60 -14.41 -3.20
C ALA A 248 11.26 -14.64 -4.56
N TRP A 249 11.83 -13.55 -5.11
CA TRP A 249 12.42 -13.53 -6.44
C TRP A 249 13.77 -12.82 -6.40
N THR A 250 14.81 -13.44 -6.97
CA THR A 250 16.04 -12.72 -7.26
C THR A 250 15.85 -11.80 -8.45
N VAL A 251 16.43 -10.62 -8.36
CA VAL A 251 16.37 -9.59 -9.40
C VAL A 251 17.74 -9.49 -10.09
N SER A 252 17.76 -9.58 -11.40
CA SER A 252 18.98 -9.44 -12.18
C SER A 252 18.84 -8.34 -13.23
N TYR A 253 19.92 -7.60 -13.45
CA TYR A 253 20.02 -6.48 -14.38
C TYR A 253 21.05 -6.78 -15.47
N PRO A 254 20.70 -7.58 -16.50
CA PRO A 254 21.62 -7.92 -17.58
C PRO A 254 22.09 -6.69 -18.35
N SER A 255 23.35 -6.65 -18.75
CA SER A 255 23.88 -5.59 -19.62
C SER A 255 23.18 -5.62 -20.98
N GLY A 256 22.59 -4.47 -21.37
CA GLY A 256 21.87 -4.33 -22.66
C GLY A 256 20.53 -5.06 -22.75
N GLY A 257 20.03 -5.61 -21.64
CA GLY A 257 18.74 -6.33 -21.56
C GLY A 257 17.76 -5.74 -20.57
N CYS A 258 16.58 -6.35 -20.50
CA CYS A 258 15.58 -6.06 -19.49
C CYS A 258 15.93 -6.67 -18.12
N LEU A 259 15.40 -6.09 -17.03
CA LEU A 259 15.34 -6.73 -15.72
C LEU A 259 14.72 -8.13 -15.86
N THR A 260 15.31 -9.10 -15.17
CA THR A 260 14.79 -10.47 -15.11
C THR A 260 14.57 -10.90 -13.67
N LEU A 261 13.58 -11.76 -13.47
CA LEU A 261 13.17 -12.30 -12.16
C LEU A 261 13.30 -13.82 -12.19
N ALA A 262 13.91 -14.40 -11.13
CA ALA A 262 13.91 -15.84 -10.91
C ALA A 262 13.29 -16.14 -9.54
N LYS A 263 12.20 -16.93 -9.53
CA LYS A 263 11.53 -17.33 -8.29
C LYS A 263 12.41 -18.29 -7.50
N THR A 264 12.66 -17.97 -6.23
CA THR A 264 13.49 -18.78 -5.34
C THR A 264 12.66 -19.51 -4.27
N GLN A 265 11.53 -18.92 -3.87
CA GLN A 265 10.75 -19.43 -2.76
C GLN A 265 9.28 -19.00 -2.86
N THR A 266 8.36 -19.79 -2.26
CA THR A 266 6.98 -19.39 -1.95
C THR A 266 6.67 -19.88 -0.54
N VAL A 267 6.22 -18.96 0.34
CA VAL A 267 5.92 -19.23 1.76
C VAL A 267 4.49 -18.81 2.06
N SER A 268 3.74 -19.67 2.73
CA SER A 268 2.35 -19.39 3.15
C SER A 268 2.30 -18.16 4.08
N THR A 269 1.19 -17.42 4.03
CA THR A 269 0.89 -16.36 5.02
C THR A 269 0.33 -16.93 6.34
N TYR A 270 0.27 -18.25 6.46
CA TYR A 270 -0.16 -18.97 7.66
C TYR A 270 0.98 -19.81 8.25
N PRO A 271 0.94 -20.12 9.55
CA PRO A 271 1.94 -20.96 10.19
C PRO A 271 2.08 -22.32 9.49
N THR A 272 3.27 -22.90 9.55
CA THR A 272 3.54 -24.24 9.01
C THR A 272 2.51 -25.26 9.49
N GLY A 273 1.96 -26.04 8.55
CA GLY A 273 0.93 -27.04 8.82
C GLY A 273 -0.49 -26.48 9.01
N LYS A 274 -0.67 -25.16 8.85
CA LYS A 274 -2.01 -24.54 8.83
C LYS A 274 -2.39 -24.18 7.40
N SER A 275 -3.58 -24.56 7.01
CA SER A 275 -4.17 -24.12 5.72
C SER A 275 -4.81 -22.75 5.87
N ALA A 276 -4.84 -22.00 4.79
CA ALA A 276 -5.61 -20.76 4.71
C ALA A 276 -7.10 -21.07 4.97
N PRO A 277 -7.80 -20.30 5.81
CA PRO A 277 -9.24 -20.42 5.98
C PRO A 277 -9.97 -20.22 4.65
N ASN A 278 -11.09 -20.91 4.48
CA ASN A 278 -11.88 -20.81 3.25
C ASN A 278 -12.34 -19.37 2.98
N GLY A 279 -12.10 -18.87 1.77
CA GLY A 279 -12.44 -17.52 1.37
C GLY A 279 -11.47 -16.44 1.85
N SER A 280 -10.37 -16.82 2.53
CA SER A 280 -9.30 -15.87 2.86
C SER A 280 -8.50 -15.50 1.61
N LYS A 281 -7.92 -14.30 1.65
CA LYS A 281 -7.12 -13.72 0.54
C LYS A 281 -6.01 -12.87 1.12
N ALA A 282 -4.76 -13.13 0.73
CA ALA A 282 -3.68 -12.18 1.03
C ALA A 282 -3.88 -10.86 0.25
N ALA A 283 -3.35 -9.74 0.75
CA ALA A 283 -3.62 -8.44 0.10
C ALA A 283 -2.38 -7.59 -0.14
N GLU A 284 -1.83 -7.01 0.90
CA GLU A 284 -0.72 -6.04 0.83
C GLU A 284 0.56 -6.66 1.34
N VAL A 285 1.71 -6.20 0.82
CA VAL A 285 3.04 -6.61 1.25
C VAL A 285 3.96 -5.40 1.39
N HIS A 286 4.67 -5.31 2.52
CA HIS A 286 5.71 -4.31 2.73
C HIS A 286 6.98 -4.95 3.29
N VAL A 287 8.10 -4.29 3.02
CA VAL A 287 9.42 -4.60 3.59
C VAL A 287 9.84 -3.46 4.51
N ALA A 288 10.31 -3.79 5.71
CA ALA A 288 10.92 -2.83 6.62
C ALA A 288 12.12 -3.46 7.33
N GLY A 289 13.32 -2.90 7.08
CA GLY A 289 14.58 -3.52 7.50
C GLY A 289 14.71 -4.91 6.88
N ASN A 290 14.95 -5.92 7.72
CA ASN A 290 15.11 -7.30 7.28
C ASN A 290 13.85 -8.15 7.55
N PHE A 291 12.67 -7.55 7.37
CA PHE A 291 11.40 -8.21 7.59
C PHE A 291 10.41 -7.91 6.47
N VAL A 292 9.61 -8.92 6.12
CA VAL A 292 8.48 -8.82 5.19
C VAL A 292 7.19 -8.98 5.98
N TYR A 293 6.17 -8.20 5.64
CA TYR A 293 4.83 -8.25 6.23
C TYR A 293 3.81 -8.45 5.13
N ALA A 294 2.83 -9.33 5.37
CA ALA A 294 1.72 -9.54 4.45
C ALA A 294 0.41 -9.71 5.21
N VAL A 295 -0.64 -8.98 4.84
CA VAL A 295 -1.95 -9.07 5.49
C VAL A 295 -2.84 -10.10 4.81
N ASN A 296 -3.68 -10.77 5.60
CA ASN A 296 -4.73 -11.66 5.15
C ASN A 296 -6.09 -11.00 5.35
N ARG A 297 -6.98 -11.20 4.39
CA ARG A 297 -8.36 -10.70 4.44
C ARG A 297 -9.31 -11.87 4.67
N ASN A 298 -10.35 -11.67 5.47
CA ASN A 298 -11.42 -12.64 5.76
C ASN A 298 -10.92 -13.96 6.37
N ASP A 299 -9.81 -13.92 7.10
CA ASP A 299 -9.29 -15.12 7.76
C ASP A 299 -9.81 -15.30 9.19
N LYS A 300 -10.26 -14.21 9.82
CA LYS A 300 -10.88 -14.20 11.16
C LYS A 300 -10.06 -14.91 12.24
N SER A 301 -8.73 -14.98 12.04
CA SER A 301 -7.82 -15.72 12.93
C SER A 301 -7.80 -15.14 14.35
N PHE A 302 -8.19 -13.87 14.50
CA PHE A 302 -8.23 -13.15 15.78
C PHE A 302 -9.64 -12.71 16.19
N GLY A 303 -10.67 -13.44 15.73
CA GLY A 303 -12.06 -13.17 16.01
C GLY A 303 -12.85 -12.73 14.78
N SER A 304 -14.18 -12.65 14.91
CA SER A 304 -15.09 -12.42 13.76
C SER A 304 -14.87 -11.08 13.03
N THR A 305 -14.14 -10.15 13.64
CA THR A 305 -13.90 -8.80 13.14
C THR A 305 -12.42 -8.43 13.07
N SER A 306 -11.52 -9.43 13.15
CA SER A 306 -10.08 -9.22 13.15
C SER A 306 -9.36 -10.31 12.36
N ASP A 307 -8.66 -9.86 11.34
CA ASP A 307 -7.85 -10.70 10.46
C ASP A 307 -6.36 -10.63 10.83
N SER A 308 -5.55 -11.45 10.20
CA SER A 308 -4.13 -11.58 10.51
C SER A 308 -3.21 -10.77 9.61
N VAL A 309 -1.99 -10.53 10.14
CA VAL A 309 -0.81 -10.13 9.40
C VAL A 309 0.31 -11.13 9.67
N ALA A 310 0.91 -11.64 8.59
CA ALA A 310 2.07 -12.52 8.66
C ALA A 310 3.36 -11.70 8.64
N THR A 311 4.31 -12.06 9.50
CA THR A 311 5.67 -11.49 9.56
C THR A 311 6.68 -12.56 9.18
N TYR A 312 7.65 -12.18 8.34
CA TYR A 312 8.77 -13.03 7.93
C TYR A 312 10.09 -12.32 8.22
N SER A 313 11.12 -13.07 8.62
CA SER A 313 12.50 -12.60 8.62
C SER A 313 13.18 -12.87 7.29
N ILE A 314 14.08 -11.98 6.86
CA ILE A 314 14.89 -12.12 5.64
C ILE A 314 16.28 -12.60 6.02
N THR A 315 16.78 -13.66 5.40
CA THR A 315 18.15 -14.11 5.49
C THR A 315 19.05 -13.20 4.65
N LEU A 316 20.00 -12.51 5.25
CA LEU A 316 20.78 -11.46 4.61
C LEU A 316 21.59 -11.93 3.39
N GLU A 317 22.11 -13.15 3.44
CA GLU A 317 22.97 -13.70 2.42
C GLU A 317 22.22 -14.16 1.18
N THR A 318 20.95 -14.56 1.34
CA THR A 318 20.19 -15.23 0.27
C THR A 318 18.91 -14.52 -0.11
N GLY A 319 18.41 -13.61 0.74
CA GLY A 319 17.08 -13.02 0.61
C GLY A 319 15.93 -14.01 0.83
N ALA A 320 16.22 -15.22 1.33
CA ALA A 320 15.17 -16.17 1.68
C ALA A 320 14.37 -15.68 2.87
N ILE A 321 13.04 -15.91 2.84
CA ILE A 321 12.14 -15.52 3.93
C ILE A 321 11.74 -16.73 4.77
N THR A 322 11.68 -16.51 6.08
CA THR A 322 11.23 -17.49 7.07
C THR A 322 10.06 -16.92 7.84
N PHE A 323 8.95 -17.66 7.91
CA PHE A 323 7.77 -17.27 8.68
C PHE A 323 8.14 -17.13 10.17
N VAL A 324 7.83 -15.98 10.76
CA VAL A 324 8.08 -15.68 12.17
C VAL A 324 6.82 -15.86 13.00
N GLU A 325 5.74 -15.17 12.60
CA GLU A 325 4.48 -15.19 13.33
C GLU A 325 3.31 -14.69 12.47
N ALA A 326 2.10 -15.03 12.88
CA ALA A 326 0.89 -14.34 12.47
C ALA A 326 0.29 -13.63 13.69
N THR A 327 0.03 -12.33 13.55
CA THR A 327 -0.51 -11.48 14.63
C THR A 327 -1.78 -10.77 14.18
N ASN A 328 -2.50 -10.18 15.15
CA ASN A 328 -3.73 -9.45 14.90
C ASN A 328 -3.45 -8.15 14.11
N ALA A 329 -4.14 -7.92 13.01
CA ALA A 329 -4.16 -6.64 12.30
C ALA A 329 -5.13 -5.62 12.94
N TYR A 330 -5.94 -6.06 13.92
CA TYR A 330 -6.95 -5.26 14.65
C TYR A 330 -8.00 -4.59 13.76
N THR A 331 -8.14 -5.09 12.52
CA THR A 331 -9.13 -4.67 11.54
C THR A 331 -9.73 -5.88 10.85
N TYR A 332 -10.91 -5.71 10.26
CA TYR A 332 -11.51 -6.75 9.43
C TYR A 332 -11.38 -6.39 7.95
N TYR A 333 -10.89 -7.35 7.18
CA TYR A 333 -10.59 -7.23 5.77
C TYR A 333 -9.49 -6.19 5.51
N PRO A 334 -8.27 -6.31 6.11
CA PRO A 334 -7.18 -5.37 5.89
C PRO A 334 -6.75 -5.38 4.43
N ARG A 335 -7.20 -4.38 3.66
CA ARG A 335 -6.87 -4.24 2.23
C ARG A 335 -5.47 -3.67 2.05
N THR A 336 -5.11 -2.71 2.90
CA THR A 336 -3.82 -2.02 2.86
C THR A 336 -3.26 -1.84 4.27
N PHE A 337 -1.97 -1.64 4.33
CA PHE A 337 -1.28 -1.12 5.51
C PHE A 337 -0.04 -0.36 5.06
N GLN A 338 0.47 0.50 5.91
CA GLN A 338 1.75 1.16 5.67
C GLN A 338 2.53 1.26 6.99
N ILE A 339 3.85 1.03 6.89
CA ILE A 339 4.81 1.23 7.98
C ILE A 339 5.27 2.69 7.88
N ASN A 340 5.34 3.40 9.02
CA ASN A 340 5.80 4.79 9.05
C ASN A 340 7.29 4.89 8.70
N LYS A 341 7.76 6.10 8.40
CA LYS A 341 9.16 6.37 8.00
C LYS A 341 10.17 5.97 9.08
N ALA A 342 9.83 6.11 10.36
CA ALA A 342 10.66 5.65 11.47
C ALA A 342 10.72 4.13 11.56
N GLY A 343 9.77 3.42 10.98
CA GLY A 343 9.71 1.97 10.94
C GLY A 343 9.17 1.32 12.22
N ASP A 344 8.65 2.08 13.17
CA ASP A 344 8.21 1.63 14.49
C ASP A 344 6.68 1.58 14.66
N LEU A 345 5.93 2.11 13.70
CA LEU A 345 4.48 2.08 13.68
C LEU A 345 3.95 1.50 12.36
N VAL A 346 2.83 0.79 12.45
CA VAL A 346 2.10 0.26 11.30
C VAL A 346 0.66 0.76 11.36
N ALA A 347 0.18 1.36 10.28
CA ALA A 347 -1.22 1.73 10.10
C ALA A 347 -1.92 0.67 9.24
N PHE A 348 -2.87 -0.06 9.78
CA PHE A 348 -3.71 -1.03 9.05
C PHE A 348 -5.04 -0.40 8.68
N GLY A 349 -5.44 -0.53 7.41
CA GLY A 349 -6.73 -0.10 6.88
C GLY A 349 -7.65 -1.29 6.64
N GLY A 350 -8.68 -1.42 7.47
CA GLY A 350 -9.69 -2.48 7.34
C GLY A 350 -10.82 -2.06 6.41
N GLN A 351 -10.94 -2.71 5.26
CA GLN A 351 -11.96 -2.36 4.26
C GLN A 351 -13.39 -2.56 4.81
N THR A 352 -13.73 -3.73 5.27
CA THR A 352 -15.07 -4.01 5.78
C THR A 352 -15.34 -3.33 7.12
N SER A 353 -14.36 -3.30 8.03
CA SER A 353 -14.54 -2.59 9.30
C SER A 353 -14.56 -1.07 9.16
N SER A 354 -14.00 -0.53 8.06
CA SER A 354 -13.70 0.89 7.83
C SER A 354 -12.92 1.51 9.00
N THR A 355 -11.98 0.74 9.56
CA THR A 355 -11.17 1.19 10.68
C THR A 355 -9.72 1.38 10.27
N VAL A 356 -9.07 2.39 10.87
CA VAL A 356 -7.61 2.53 10.88
C VAL A 356 -7.13 2.11 12.25
N ALA A 357 -6.25 1.10 12.30
CA ALA A 357 -5.60 0.64 13.52
C ALA A 357 -4.11 0.95 13.47
N ILE A 358 -3.58 1.57 14.51
CA ILE A 358 -2.14 1.81 14.67
C ILE A 358 -1.57 0.77 15.63
N VAL A 359 -0.52 0.10 15.17
CA VAL A 359 0.16 -0.99 15.89
C VAL A 359 1.63 -0.65 16.02
N GLN A 360 2.21 -0.93 17.19
CA GLN A 360 3.64 -0.79 17.40
C GLN A 360 4.41 -1.86 16.62
N ARG A 361 5.60 -1.51 16.15
CA ARG A 361 6.54 -2.44 15.52
C ARG A 361 7.90 -2.34 16.19
N ASN A 362 8.46 -3.47 16.61
CA ASN A 362 9.83 -3.54 17.09
C ASN A 362 10.78 -3.58 15.88
N THR A 363 11.58 -2.53 15.69
CA THR A 363 12.46 -2.39 14.52
C THR A 363 13.60 -3.42 14.50
N THR A 364 13.99 -3.97 15.67
CA THR A 364 15.07 -4.96 15.78
C THR A 364 14.59 -6.37 15.52
N THR A 365 13.42 -6.75 16.07
CA THR A 365 12.89 -8.12 15.97
C THR A 365 11.86 -8.29 14.86
N GLY A 366 11.38 -7.19 14.27
CA GLY A 366 10.30 -7.17 13.28
C GLY A 366 8.91 -7.48 13.84
N ARG A 367 8.81 -7.87 15.14
CA ARG A 367 7.55 -8.29 15.74
C ARG A 367 6.61 -7.11 15.90
N LEU A 368 5.33 -7.39 15.67
CA LEU A 368 4.26 -6.43 15.91
C LEU A 368 3.79 -6.54 17.36
N GLY A 369 3.61 -5.37 17.97
CA GLY A 369 3.15 -5.22 19.35
C GLY A 369 1.63 -5.03 19.45
N PRO A 370 1.15 -4.46 20.54
CA PRO A 370 -0.27 -4.18 20.73
C PRO A 370 -0.73 -3.04 19.83
N GLN A 371 -2.04 -3.01 19.57
CA GLN A 371 -2.73 -1.85 19.03
C GLN A 371 -2.66 -0.70 20.04
N ILE A 372 -2.27 0.48 19.58
CA ILE A 372 -2.20 1.70 20.40
C ILE A 372 -3.29 2.71 20.06
N ALA A 373 -3.87 2.64 18.86
CA ALA A 373 -5.01 3.46 18.46
C ALA A 373 -5.89 2.73 17.46
N ASN A 374 -7.20 3.08 17.43
CA ASN A 374 -8.16 2.61 16.42
C ASN A 374 -9.24 3.67 16.21
N LEU A 375 -9.64 3.87 14.95
CA LEU A 375 -10.67 4.83 14.58
C LEU A 375 -11.53 4.28 13.45
N LEU A 376 -12.86 4.37 13.61
CA LEU A 376 -13.81 4.19 12.51
C LEU A 376 -13.74 5.41 11.57
N VAL A 377 -13.47 5.20 10.29
CA VAL A 377 -13.34 6.25 9.27
C VAL A 377 -14.38 6.02 8.19
N GLY A 378 -15.35 6.90 8.11
CA GLY A 378 -16.50 6.76 7.20
C GLY A 378 -17.50 5.69 7.65
N THR A 379 -18.19 5.09 6.69
CA THR A 379 -19.20 4.05 6.91
C THR A 379 -18.58 2.66 6.82
N ARG A 380 -19.04 1.71 7.62
CA ARG A 380 -18.61 0.31 7.50
C ARG A 380 -18.99 -0.27 6.16
N GLY A 381 -18.12 -1.09 5.60
CA GLY A 381 -18.38 -1.86 4.40
C GLY A 381 -19.18 -3.13 4.71
N GLY A 382 -19.77 -3.71 3.67
CA GLY A 382 -20.38 -5.04 3.70
C GLY A 382 -19.35 -6.15 3.47
N ALA A 383 -19.52 -7.29 4.13
CA ALA A 383 -18.62 -8.42 3.94
C ALA A 383 -18.65 -8.93 2.49
N GLY A 384 -17.48 -8.89 1.83
CA GLY A 384 -17.34 -9.32 0.43
C GLY A 384 -17.72 -8.29 -0.62
N ASN A 385 -18.13 -7.07 -0.22
CA ASN A 385 -18.39 -5.96 -1.11
C ASN A 385 -17.14 -5.11 -1.34
N GLU A 386 -17.12 -4.39 -2.47
CA GLU A 386 -16.13 -3.35 -2.77
C GLU A 386 -16.63 -2.01 -2.21
N ASP A 387 -16.71 -1.91 -0.90
CA ASP A 387 -17.16 -0.75 -0.15
C ASP A 387 -16.36 -0.63 1.16
N GLY A 388 -16.49 0.50 1.87
CA GLY A 388 -15.70 0.77 3.06
C GLY A 388 -14.36 1.45 2.75
N LEU A 389 -13.40 1.33 3.66
CA LEU A 389 -12.06 1.92 3.54
C LEU A 389 -11.24 1.20 2.48
N SER A 390 -10.64 1.94 1.54
CA SER A 390 -9.87 1.37 0.42
C SER A 390 -8.35 1.43 0.62
N ALA A 391 -7.82 2.55 1.12
CA ALA A 391 -6.39 2.68 1.41
C ALA A 391 -6.12 3.58 2.61
N VAL A 392 -4.98 3.36 3.27
CA VAL A 392 -4.41 4.20 4.33
C VAL A 392 -2.91 4.37 4.09
N ILE A 393 -2.42 5.61 4.21
CA ILE A 393 -1.00 5.94 4.13
C ILE A 393 -0.63 6.97 5.21
N TRP A 394 0.66 6.99 5.59
CA TRP A 394 1.22 8.08 6.41
C TRP A 394 1.46 9.32 5.54
N ASN A 395 1.23 10.50 6.11
CA ASN A 395 1.51 11.81 5.49
C ASN A 395 2.89 12.28 5.93
N GLU A 396 3.96 11.61 5.47
CA GLU A 396 5.35 11.89 5.86
C GLU A 396 6.37 11.59 4.74
#